data_a73640a9851d233acab64ccfb775f839
#
_entry.id   a73640a9851d233acab64ccfb775f839
#
_cell.length_a   1.000
_cell.length_b   1.000
_cell.length_c   1.000
_cell.angle_alpha   90.00
_cell.angle_beta   90.00
_cell.angle_gamma   90.00
#
_symmetry.space_group_name_H-M   'P 1'
#
loop_
_entity.id
_entity.type
_entity.pdbx_description
1 polymer ?
#
loop_
_entity_poly.entity_id
_entity_poly.type
_entity_poly.pdbx_seq_one_letter_code
_entity_poly.pdbx_strand_id
1 'polypeptide(L)'
;MLEAVELTEECFGRFVFPGQKVGTLTPEVQRQTGLGSVPVIAVAGHDTASAVAAVPASGSDFAYLSSGTWSLMGIETAAPVMTDAARELNFTNEGGVCGTVRLLKNICGMWILERCRAVWGAVPYDVLTG
;
A
#
# COMPACT_ATOMS: atom_id res chain seq x y z
N MET A 1 21.30 4.16 7.40
CA MET A 1 21.09 3.65 6.03
C MET A 1 21.53 4.67 4.98
N LEU A 2 21.09 5.93 5.03
CA LEU A 2 21.48 6.94 4.03
C LEU A 2 22.99 7.17 3.99
N GLU A 3 23.66 7.26 5.12
CA GLU A 3 25.13 7.38 5.20
C GLU A 3 25.88 6.26 4.45
N ALA A 4 25.34 5.04 4.47
CA ALA A 4 25.96 3.89 3.82
C ALA A 4 25.93 3.95 2.27
N VAL A 5 25.09 4.82 1.72
CA VAL A 5 24.96 5.08 0.28
C VAL A 5 25.31 6.55 -0.08
N GLU A 6 25.96 7.24 0.84
CA GLU A 6 26.42 8.63 0.69
C GLU A 6 25.29 9.62 0.31
N LEU A 7 24.07 9.36 0.78
CA LEU A 7 22.92 10.24 0.62
C LEU A 7 22.63 11.01 1.91
N THR A 8 22.14 12.22 1.77
CA THR A 8 21.62 13.03 2.87
C THR A 8 20.10 13.14 2.79
N GLU A 9 19.45 13.51 3.89
CA GLU A 9 18.00 13.74 3.91
C GLU A 9 17.56 14.83 2.93
N GLU A 10 18.45 15.77 2.61
CA GLU A 10 18.22 16.85 1.65
C GLU A 10 17.98 16.36 0.21
N CYS A 11 18.43 15.13 -0.13
CA CYS A 11 18.17 14.50 -1.42
C CYS A 11 16.68 14.13 -1.59
N PHE A 12 15.93 14.13 -0.51
CA PHE A 12 14.50 13.82 -0.48
C PHE A 12 13.71 15.09 -0.19
N GLY A 13 12.56 15.23 -0.76
CA GLY A 13 11.64 16.32 -0.40
C GLY A 13 11.11 16.14 1.03
N ARG A 14 10.28 17.09 1.46
CA ARG A 14 9.64 17.00 2.78
C ARG A 14 8.77 15.76 2.87
N PHE A 15 9.01 14.92 3.85
CA PHE A 15 8.14 13.79 4.16
C PHE A 15 6.80 14.28 4.70
N VAL A 16 5.73 13.72 4.18
CA VAL A 16 4.35 13.98 4.61
C VAL A 16 3.65 12.67 4.92
N PHE A 17 2.73 12.72 5.87
CA PHE A 17 1.93 11.57 6.26
C PHE A 17 0.53 11.65 5.64
N PRO A 18 -0.15 10.51 5.43
CA PRO A 18 -1.53 10.48 4.96
C PRO A 18 -2.44 11.37 5.78
N GLY A 19 -3.32 12.12 5.11
CA GLY A 19 -4.21 13.11 5.72
C GLY A 19 -3.63 14.50 5.92
N GLN A 20 -2.31 14.68 5.78
CA GLN A 20 -1.70 16.01 5.87
C GLN A 20 -1.95 16.84 4.61
N LYS A 21 -2.22 18.13 4.81
CA LYS A 21 -2.27 19.10 3.72
C LYS A 21 -0.86 19.36 3.18
N VAL A 22 -0.63 19.04 1.93
CA VAL A 22 0.63 19.30 1.21
C VAL A 22 0.69 20.75 0.73
N GLY A 23 -0.44 21.27 0.26
CA GLY A 23 -0.56 22.61 -0.27
C GLY A 23 -1.97 22.88 -0.79
N THR A 24 -2.07 23.71 -1.81
CA THR A 24 -3.30 23.96 -2.59
C THR A 24 -2.99 23.78 -4.06
N LEU A 25 -4.01 23.65 -4.89
CA LEU A 25 -3.85 23.65 -6.34
C LEU A 25 -3.03 24.87 -6.78
N THR A 26 -2.09 24.66 -7.70
CA THR A 26 -1.32 25.74 -8.28
C THR A 26 -2.23 26.68 -9.09
N PRO A 27 -1.88 27.98 -9.24
CA PRO A 27 -2.67 28.91 -10.07
C PRO A 27 -2.91 28.39 -11.48
N GLU A 28 -1.97 27.64 -12.04
CA GLU A 28 -2.10 27.04 -13.36
C GLU A 28 -3.23 26.01 -13.40
N VAL A 29 -3.22 25.04 -12.46
CA VAL A 29 -4.26 24.02 -12.37
C VAL A 29 -5.62 24.64 -12.06
N GLN A 30 -5.68 25.67 -11.20
CA GLN A 30 -6.92 26.41 -10.93
C GLN A 30 -7.51 27.02 -12.22
N ARG A 31 -6.68 27.61 -13.07
CA ARG A 31 -7.14 28.19 -14.36
C ARG A 31 -7.63 27.12 -15.33
N GLN A 32 -6.90 25.99 -15.42
CA GLN A 32 -7.25 24.90 -16.35
C GLN A 32 -8.53 24.17 -15.95
N THR A 33 -8.79 24.02 -14.65
CA THR A 33 -9.92 23.24 -14.14
C THR A 33 -11.14 24.08 -13.77
N GLY A 34 -10.98 25.39 -13.62
CA GLY A 34 -12.01 26.27 -13.07
C GLY A 34 -12.23 26.11 -11.55
N LEU A 35 -11.44 25.28 -10.88
CA LEU A 35 -11.49 25.09 -9.44
C LEU A 35 -10.75 26.22 -8.72
N GLY A 36 -11.21 26.58 -7.54
CA GLY A 36 -10.53 27.56 -6.68
C GLY A 36 -9.32 26.94 -5.96
N SER A 37 -8.92 27.58 -4.87
CA SER A 37 -7.79 27.13 -4.03
C SER A 37 -8.17 25.89 -3.22
N VAL A 38 -8.35 24.75 -3.90
CA VAL A 38 -8.66 23.45 -3.28
C VAL A 38 -7.41 22.90 -2.59
N PRO A 39 -7.53 22.40 -1.35
CA PRO A 39 -6.40 21.77 -0.66
C PRO A 39 -5.99 20.45 -1.34
N VAL A 40 -4.68 20.23 -1.41
CA VAL A 40 -4.07 18.96 -1.84
C VAL A 40 -3.67 18.20 -0.59
N ILE A 41 -4.24 17.04 -0.41
CA ILE A 41 -4.04 16.19 0.78
C ILE A 41 -3.19 14.98 0.40
N ALA A 42 -2.19 14.66 1.22
CA ALA A 42 -1.41 13.45 1.06
C ALA A 42 -2.30 12.22 1.29
N VAL A 43 -2.24 11.28 0.38
CA VAL A 43 -2.84 9.95 0.52
C VAL A 43 -1.79 8.95 1.00
N ALA A 44 -2.19 7.71 1.29
CA ALA A 44 -1.23 6.65 1.56
C ALA A 44 -0.29 6.47 0.35
N GLY A 45 1.01 6.33 0.61
CA GLY A 45 2.04 6.31 -0.43
C GLY A 45 2.01 5.07 -1.33
N HIS A 46 1.21 4.06 -0.96
CA HIS A 46 0.98 2.85 -1.73
C HIS A 46 -0.53 2.63 -1.92
N ASP A 47 -0.97 2.22 -3.11
CA ASP A 47 -2.38 2.01 -3.45
C ASP A 47 -3.06 0.98 -2.54
N THR A 48 -2.35 -0.10 -2.18
CA THR A 48 -2.85 -1.09 -1.22
C THR A 48 -3.07 -0.52 0.18
N ALA A 49 -2.32 0.51 0.59
CA ALA A 49 -2.57 1.18 1.87
C ALA A 49 -3.89 1.96 1.84
N SER A 50 -4.21 2.58 0.71
CA SER A 50 -5.51 3.23 0.50
C SER A 50 -6.65 2.20 0.43
N ALA A 51 -6.42 1.05 -0.18
CA ALA A 51 -7.39 -0.05 -0.22
C ALA A 51 -7.66 -0.61 1.19
N VAL A 52 -6.62 -0.81 2.00
CA VAL A 52 -6.77 -1.26 3.40
C VAL A 52 -7.56 -0.26 4.24
N ALA A 53 -7.32 1.04 4.04
CA ALA A 53 -8.09 2.09 4.71
C ALA A 53 -9.59 2.08 4.37
N ALA A 54 -9.96 1.52 3.22
CA ALA A 54 -11.35 1.40 2.78
C ALA A 54 -12.03 0.09 3.21
N VAL A 55 -11.32 -0.83 3.88
CA VAL A 55 -11.90 -2.08 4.37
C VAL A 55 -12.95 -1.77 5.43
N PRO A 56 -14.19 -2.28 5.30
CA PRO A 56 -15.26 -2.02 6.27
C PRO A 56 -15.10 -2.90 7.54
N ALA A 57 -13.93 -2.84 8.15
CA ALA A 57 -13.64 -3.57 9.38
C ALA A 57 -14.22 -2.83 10.59
N SER A 58 -14.63 -3.59 11.59
CA SER A 58 -15.05 -3.06 12.89
C SER A 58 -13.94 -3.27 13.92
N GLY A 59 -13.42 -2.17 14.45
CA GLY A 59 -12.32 -2.22 15.44
C GLY A 59 -10.94 -2.38 14.79
N SER A 60 -9.96 -2.71 15.61
CA SER A 60 -8.54 -2.82 15.22
C SER A 60 -8.03 -4.27 15.09
N ASP A 61 -8.86 -5.24 15.46
CA ASP A 61 -8.48 -6.66 15.47
C ASP A 61 -9.00 -7.35 14.20
N PHE A 62 -8.34 -7.09 13.07
CA PHE A 62 -8.64 -7.71 11.80
C PHE A 62 -7.37 -7.98 10.99
N ALA A 63 -7.43 -9.00 10.15
CA ALA A 63 -6.45 -9.22 9.09
C ALA A 63 -7.10 -8.89 7.74
N TYR A 64 -6.31 -8.37 6.82
CA TYR A 64 -6.75 -8.10 5.46
C TYR A 64 -6.01 -8.97 4.45
N LEU A 65 -6.65 -9.20 3.32
CA LEU A 65 -6.05 -9.84 2.15
C LEU A 65 -6.33 -8.96 0.92
N SER A 66 -5.30 -8.30 0.42
CA SER A 66 -5.35 -7.63 -0.88
C SER A 66 -5.00 -8.66 -1.95
N SER A 67 -6.01 -9.16 -2.65
CA SER A 67 -5.87 -10.25 -3.61
C SER A 67 -5.74 -9.72 -5.03
N GLY A 68 -4.64 -10.07 -5.69
CA GLY A 68 -4.33 -9.73 -7.06
C GLY A 68 -3.37 -10.76 -7.66
N THR A 69 -2.65 -10.41 -8.73
CA THR A 69 -1.54 -11.23 -9.27
C THR A 69 -0.56 -11.61 -8.17
N TRP A 70 -0.20 -10.63 -7.37
CA TRP A 70 0.42 -10.78 -6.05
C TRP A 70 -0.66 -10.54 -5.00
N SER A 71 -0.64 -11.31 -3.93
CA SER A 71 -1.53 -11.08 -2.79
C SER A 71 -0.72 -10.62 -1.58
N LEU A 72 -1.24 -9.62 -0.88
CA LEU A 72 -0.67 -9.07 0.34
C LEU A 72 -1.59 -9.41 1.50
N MET A 73 -1.10 -10.18 2.45
CA MET A 73 -1.83 -10.49 3.69
C MET A 73 -1.18 -9.76 4.85
N GLY A 74 -1.96 -9.08 5.66
CA GLY A 74 -1.41 -8.30 6.77
C GLY A 74 -2.43 -7.87 7.80
N ILE A 75 -1.92 -7.16 8.80
CA ILE A 75 -2.67 -6.50 9.87
C ILE A 75 -2.18 -5.06 10.00
N GLU A 76 -2.97 -4.22 10.67
CA GLU A 76 -2.53 -2.89 11.09
C GLU A 76 -2.04 -2.92 12.54
N THR A 77 -0.93 -2.26 12.79
CA THR A 77 -0.28 -2.16 14.11
C THR A 77 -0.01 -0.69 14.45
N ALA A 78 0.09 -0.38 15.73
CA ALA A 78 0.42 0.98 16.17
C ALA A 78 1.91 1.34 15.99
N ALA A 79 2.78 0.34 15.84
CA ALA A 79 4.21 0.53 15.69
C ALA A 79 4.81 -0.59 14.82
N PRO A 80 5.99 -0.37 14.21
CA PRO A 80 6.67 -1.40 13.43
C PRO A 80 7.00 -2.63 14.27
N VAL A 81 6.81 -3.81 13.72
CA VAL A 81 7.21 -5.09 14.32
C VAL A 81 8.57 -5.49 13.75
N MET A 82 9.63 -5.32 14.54
CA MET A 82 11.02 -5.56 14.13
C MET A 82 11.63 -6.73 14.91
N THR A 83 10.93 -7.85 14.97
CA THR A 83 11.41 -9.07 15.62
C THR A 83 12.16 -9.98 14.65
N ASP A 84 13.06 -10.83 15.17
CA ASP A 84 13.73 -11.84 14.35
C ASP A 84 12.72 -12.78 13.69
N ALA A 85 11.66 -13.16 14.38
CA ALA A 85 10.58 -13.98 13.82
C ALA A 85 9.90 -13.32 12.63
N ALA A 86 9.60 -12.01 12.71
CA ALA A 86 9.01 -11.27 11.58
C ALA A 86 9.97 -11.25 10.38
N ARG A 87 11.26 -11.04 10.62
CA ARG A 87 12.30 -11.07 9.59
C ARG A 87 12.44 -12.47 8.94
N GLU A 88 12.53 -13.52 9.73
CA GLU A 88 12.66 -14.91 9.24
C GLU A 88 11.44 -15.36 8.43
N LEU A 89 10.26 -14.90 8.81
CA LEU A 89 9.01 -15.19 8.12
C LEU A 89 8.76 -14.23 6.92
N ASN A 90 9.69 -13.32 6.61
CA ASN A 90 9.61 -12.33 5.53
C ASN A 90 8.39 -11.41 5.65
N PHE A 91 8.08 -10.95 6.86
CA PHE A 91 7.15 -9.85 7.05
C PHE A 91 7.86 -8.52 6.81
N THR A 92 7.12 -7.56 6.27
CA THR A 92 7.56 -6.18 6.07
C THR A 92 6.64 -5.21 6.82
N ASN A 93 7.18 -4.05 7.16
CA ASN A 93 6.44 -2.95 7.74
C ASN A 93 6.30 -1.84 6.70
N GLU A 94 5.09 -1.39 6.45
CA GLU A 94 4.81 -0.29 5.54
C GLU A 94 3.92 0.75 6.22
N GLY A 95 4.05 2.02 5.82
CA GLY A 95 3.19 3.08 6.33
C GLY A 95 1.72 2.84 6.00
N GLY A 96 0.87 2.87 7.02
CA GLY A 96 -0.57 2.86 6.91
C GLY A 96 -1.15 4.28 6.93
N VAL A 97 -2.46 4.39 7.15
CA VAL A 97 -3.17 5.65 7.34
C VAL A 97 -3.36 5.93 8.84
N CYS A 98 -3.70 7.16 9.19
CA CYS A 98 -3.97 7.54 10.59
C CYS A 98 -2.84 7.18 11.58
N GLY A 99 -1.58 7.16 11.11
CA GLY A 99 -0.42 6.85 11.94
C GLY A 99 -0.21 5.36 12.22
N THR A 100 -0.92 4.48 11.54
CA THR A 100 -0.70 3.03 11.66
C THR A 100 0.48 2.54 10.82
N VAL A 101 0.92 1.33 11.13
CA VAL A 101 1.89 0.57 10.33
C VAL A 101 1.20 -0.70 9.86
N ARG A 102 1.34 -1.03 8.60
CA ARG A 102 0.88 -2.30 8.04
C ARG A 102 1.99 -3.33 8.16
N LEU A 103 1.82 -4.30 9.01
CA LEU A 103 2.67 -5.49 9.05
C LEU A 103 2.09 -6.49 8.07
N LEU A 104 2.80 -6.77 7.00
CA LEU A 104 2.28 -7.58 5.90
C LEU A 104 3.32 -8.54 5.34
N LYS A 105 2.82 -9.53 4.62
CA LYS A 105 3.63 -10.47 3.85
C LYS A 105 3.07 -10.60 2.45
N ASN A 106 3.97 -10.62 1.46
CA ASN A 106 3.62 -10.94 0.10
C ASN A 106 3.45 -12.45 -0.05
N ILE A 107 2.30 -12.86 -0.56
CA ILE A 107 1.98 -14.24 -0.92
C ILE A 107 1.61 -14.30 -2.40
N CYS A 108 1.95 -15.38 -3.09
CA CYS A 108 1.96 -15.44 -4.57
C CYS A 108 0.60 -15.18 -5.27
N GLY A 109 -0.52 -15.17 -4.59
CA GLY A 109 -1.82 -14.80 -5.15
C GLY A 109 -2.22 -15.50 -6.46
N MET A 110 -2.89 -14.77 -7.31
CA MET A 110 -3.44 -15.26 -8.59
C MET A 110 -2.36 -15.67 -9.59
N TRP A 111 -1.11 -15.29 -9.39
CA TRP A 111 0.01 -15.75 -10.22
C TRP A 111 0.10 -17.29 -10.25
N ILE A 112 -0.19 -17.96 -9.13
CA ILE A 112 -0.21 -19.43 -9.08
C ILE A 112 -1.28 -19.98 -10.02
N LEU A 113 -2.48 -19.39 -9.99
CA LEU A 113 -3.57 -19.80 -10.88
C LEU A 113 -3.21 -19.59 -12.35
N GLU A 114 -2.57 -18.45 -12.69
CA GLU A 114 -2.10 -18.21 -14.05
C GLU A 114 -1.09 -19.23 -14.52
N ARG A 115 -0.18 -19.65 -13.65
CA ARG A 115 0.79 -20.71 -13.97
C ARG A 115 0.09 -22.05 -14.20
N CYS A 116 -0.90 -22.38 -13.39
CA CYS A 116 -1.71 -23.57 -13.59
C CYS A 116 -2.49 -23.50 -14.92
N ARG A 117 -3.15 -22.38 -15.20
CA ARG A 117 -3.87 -22.16 -16.47
C ARG A 117 -2.96 -22.36 -17.69
N ALA A 118 -1.74 -21.83 -17.65
CA ALA A 118 -0.77 -22.00 -18.74
C ALA A 118 -0.48 -23.48 -19.01
N VAL A 119 -0.38 -24.29 -17.96
CA VAL A 119 -0.15 -25.76 -18.08
C VAL A 119 -1.43 -26.49 -18.56
N TRP A 120 -2.61 -26.03 -18.17
CA TRP A 120 -3.89 -26.66 -18.53
C TRP A 120 -4.40 -26.27 -19.91
N GLY A 121 -3.62 -25.53 -20.71
CA GLY A 121 -4.03 -25.09 -22.06
C GLY A 121 -4.85 -23.82 -22.06
N ALA A 122 -4.56 -22.89 -21.15
CA ALA A 122 -5.20 -21.59 -21.05
C ALA A 122 -6.72 -21.66 -20.87
N VAL A 123 -7.16 -22.53 -19.97
CA VAL A 123 -8.59 -22.67 -19.61
C VAL A 123 -9.23 -21.31 -19.32
N PRO A 124 -10.40 -20.97 -19.90
CA PRO A 124 -11.09 -19.72 -19.63
C PRO A 124 -11.46 -19.54 -18.16
N TYR A 125 -11.51 -18.30 -17.68
CA TYR A 125 -11.80 -18.02 -16.26
C TYR A 125 -13.21 -18.42 -15.86
N ASP A 126 -14.20 -18.21 -16.71
CA ASP A 126 -15.58 -18.62 -16.49
C ASP A 126 -15.73 -20.14 -16.28
N VAL A 127 -14.86 -20.93 -16.92
CA VAL A 127 -14.81 -22.39 -16.70
C VAL A 127 -14.18 -22.73 -15.34
N LEU A 128 -13.26 -21.90 -14.84
CA LEU A 128 -12.59 -22.13 -13.55
C LEU A 128 -13.44 -21.69 -12.35
N THR A 129 -14.30 -20.71 -12.55
CA THR A 129 -15.07 -20.10 -11.45
C THR A 129 -16.49 -20.62 -11.33
N GLY A 130 -16.98 -21.40 -12.31
CA GLY A 130 -18.31 -22.04 -12.31
C GLY A 130 -19.44 -21.12 -12.69
#